data_905397fdb3d63588791a1b0f20fc8169
#
_entry.id   905397fdb3d63588791a1b0f20fc8169
#
_cell.length_a   1.000
_cell.length_b   1.000
_cell.length_c   1.000
_cell.angle_alpha   90.00
_cell.angle_beta   90.00
_cell.angle_gamma   90.00
#
_symmetry.space_group_name_H-M   'P 1'
#
loop_
_entity.id
_entity.type
_entity.pdbx_description
1 polymer ?
#
loop_
_entity_poly.entity_id
_entity_poly.type
_entity_poly.pdbx_seq_one_letter_code
_entity_poly.pdbx_strand_id
1 'polypeptide(L)'
;MRRHIAFPLLALALPLLSACTPPGQARQAYLAQFVGQPEISLINGLGVPDRSYETDGLKFLAFVENHLDMVPPMSFYGPPYWGVNSGFPMQIVQWQCETTVVIRNGIVLNFSFRGNAC
;
A
#
# COMPACT_ATOMS: atom_id res chain seq x y z
N MET A 1 16.25 38.90 -52.15
CA MET A 1 16.54 38.93 -50.70
C MET A 1 15.68 37.89 -50.00
N ARG A 2 16.25 36.70 -49.75
CA ARG A 2 15.56 35.61 -49.02
C ARG A 2 16.02 35.62 -47.57
N ARG A 3 15.13 35.98 -46.64
CA ARG A 3 15.37 35.92 -45.21
C ARG A 3 15.13 34.50 -44.76
N HIS A 4 16.19 33.79 -44.43
CA HIS A 4 16.12 32.51 -43.73
C HIS A 4 15.84 32.76 -42.25
N ILE A 5 14.61 32.44 -41.81
CA ILE A 5 14.23 32.44 -40.42
C ILE A 5 14.66 31.06 -39.87
N ALA A 6 15.76 31.05 -39.14
CA ALA A 6 16.20 29.88 -38.39
C ALA A 6 15.32 29.74 -37.15
N PHE A 7 14.50 28.69 -37.07
CA PHE A 7 13.79 28.29 -35.88
C PHE A 7 14.78 27.52 -34.97
N PRO A 8 15.03 27.96 -33.74
CA PRO A 8 15.74 27.14 -32.81
C PRO A 8 14.83 26.02 -32.31
N LEU A 9 15.18 24.78 -32.61
CA LEU A 9 14.62 23.58 -31.99
C LEU A 9 14.99 23.60 -30.49
N LEU A 10 14.05 24.09 -29.66
CA LEU A 10 14.14 23.98 -28.22
C LEU A 10 13.79 22.54 -27.86
N ALA A 11 14.82 21.72 -27.71
CA ALA A 11 14.68 20.36 -27.22
C ALA A 11 14.22 20.42 -25.76
N LEU A 12 12.92 20.21 -25.54
CA LEU A 12 12.29 20.11 -24.23
C LEU A 12 12.69 18.76 -23.63
N ALA A 13 13.81 18.73 -22.91
CA ALA A 13 14.20 17.59 -22.09
C ALA A 13 13.23 17.50 -20.91
N LEU A 14 12.22 16.64 -21.02
CA LEU A 14 11.37 16.25 -19.88
C LEU A 14 12.23 15.41 -18.93
N PRO A 15 12.45 15.84 -17.68
CA PRO A 15 13.01 14.97 -16.69
C PRO A 15 12.00 13.86 -16.40
N LEU A 16 12.38 12.62 -16.68
CA LEU A 16 11.69 11.42 -16.20
C LEU A 16 11.89 11.35 -14.68
N LEU A 17 11.05 12.07 -13.95
CA LEU A 17 10.91 11.91 -12.51
C LEU A 17 10.24 10.55 -12.28
N SER A 18 11.05 9.51 -12.13
CA SER A 18 10.60 8.24 -11.58
C SER A 18 10.25 8.48 -10.11
N ALA A 19 9.01 8.88 -9.86
CA ALA A 19 8.48 9.03 -8.51
C ALA A 19 8.26 7.64 -7.93
N CYS A 20 9.12 7.21 -7.00
CA CYS A 20 8.83 6.09 -6.11
C CYS A 20 7.61 6.46 -5.28
N THR A 21 6.47 5.84 -5.55
CA THR A 21 5.25 6.05 -4.78
C THR A 21 5.38 5.30 -3.45
N PRO A 22 5.26 5.96 -2.28
CA PRO A 22 5.24 5.28 -1.00
C PRO A 22 4.10 4.26 -0.92
N PRO A 23 4.27 3.12 -0.22
CA PRO A 23 3.25 2.06 -0.16
C PRO A 23 1.86 2.54 0.26
N GLY A 24 1.78 3.44 1.23
CA GLY A 24 0.51 4.02 1.69
C GLY A 24 -0.20 4.85 0.63
N GLN A 25 0.51 5.55 -0.24
CA GLN A 25 -0.09 6.31 -1.34
C GLN A 25 -0.65 5.40 -2.43
N ALA A 26 0.03 4.30 -2.74
CA ALA A 26 -0.46 3.32 -3.70
C ALA A 26 -1.78 2.69 -3.22
N ARG A 27 -1.86 2.32 -1.95
CA ARG A 27 -3.08 1.80 -1.32
C ARG A 27 -4.19 2.83 -1.34
N GLN A 28 -3.91 4.07 -0.98
CA GLN A 28 -4.89 5.15 -1.00
C GLN A 28 -5.46 5.38 -2.40
N ALA A 29 -4.63 5.40 -3.43
CA ALA A 29 -5.07 5.54 -4.82
C ALA A 29 -5.94 4.35 -5.25
N TYR A 30 -5.56 3.13 -4.87
CA TYR A 30 -6.35 1.94 -5.15
C TYR A 30 -7.71 1.96 -4.47
N LEU A 31 -7.79 2.32 -3.19
CA LEU A 31 -9.05 2.38 -2.45
C LEU A 31 -9.95 3.53 -2.89
N ALA A 32 -9.37 4.65 -3.31
CA ALA A 32 -10.12 5.82 -3.77
C ALA A 32 -11.00 5.54 -4.98
N GLN A 33 -10.65 4.58 -5.82
CA GLN A 33 -11.47 4.20 -6.98
C GLN A 33 -12.83 3.59 -6.58
N PHE A 34 -12.96 3.06 -5.37
CA PHE A 34 -14.22 2.46 -4.89
C PHE A 34 -15.17 3.49 -4.27
N VAL A 35 -14.69 4.68 -3.93
CA VAL A 35 -15.53 5.75 -3.37
C VAL A 35 -16.59 6.15 -4.39
N GLY A 36 -17.86 6.19 -3.97
CA GLY A 36 -18.99 6.42 -4.84
C GLY A 36 -19.48 5.19 -5.61
N GLN A 37 -18.80 4.05 -5.48
CA GLN A 37 -19.18 2.79 -6.11
C GLN A 37 -20.08 1.95 -5.19
N PRO A 38 -20.87 1.02 -5.75
CA PRO A 38 -21.65 0.07 -4.96
C PRO A 38 -20.75 -0.84 -4.12
N GLU A 39 -21.26 -1.28 -2.97
CA GLU A 39 -20.59 -2.23 -2.07
C GLU A 39 -20.07 -3.48 -2.79
N ILE A 40 -20.84 -4.00 -3.75
CA ILE A 40 -20.45 -5.19 -4.50
C ILE A 40 -19.13 -5.00 -5.30
N SER A 41 -18.87 -3.80 -5.79
CA SER A 41 -17.63 -3.48 -6.48
C SER A 41 -16.44 -3.56 -5.54
N LEU A 42 -16.62 -3.11 -4.30
CA LEU A 42 -15.61 -3.21 -3.25
C LEU A 42 -15.31 -4.68 -2.88
N ILE A 43 -16.36 -5.48 -2.70
CA ILE A 43 -16.23 -6.91 -2.39
C ILE A 43 -15.53 -7.67 -3.53
N ASN A 44 -15.83 -7.34 -4.78
CA ASN A 44 -15.16 -7.93 -5.93
C ASN A 44 -13.67 -7.56 -6.00
N GLY A 45 -13.30 -6.38 -5.52
CA GLY A 45 -11.90 -5.91 -5.51
C GLY A 45 -11.08 -6.36 -4.31
N LEU A 46 -11.66 -6.33 -3.11
CA LEU A 46 -10.97 -6.60 -1.84
C LEU A 46 -11.29 -7.99 -1.25
N GLY A 47 -12.33 -8.66 -1.75
CA GLY A 47 -12.81 -9.90 -1.17
C GLY A 47 -13.90 -9.67 -0.10
N VAL A 48 -14.20 -10.74 0.62
CA VAL A 48 -15.19 -10.70 1.70
C VAL A 48 -14.58 -10.01 2.93
N PRO A 49 -15.30 -9.08 3.57
CA PRO A 49 -14.80 -8.43 4.77
C PRO A 49 -14.67 -9.40 5.95
N ASP A 50 -13.65 -9.20 6.77
CA ASP A 50 -13.43 -10.00 7.99
C ASP A 50 -14.44 -9.65 9.08
N ARG A 51 -14.85 -8.39 9.13
CA ARG A 51 -15.82 -7.87 10.11
C ARG A 51 -16.76 -6.85 9.48
N SER A 52 -17.98 -6.82 9.99
CA SER A 52 -19.00 -5.85 9.60
C SER A 52 -19.70 -5.32 10.84
N TYR A 53 -19.96 -4.02 10.85
CA TYR A 53 -20.68 -3.35 11.92
C TYR A 53 -21.60 -2.28 11.36
N GLU A 54 -22.82 -2.22 11.85
CA GLU A 54 -23.81 -1.23 11.41
C GLU A 54 -24.26 -0.36 12.59
N THR A 55 -24.28 0.94 12.39
CA THR A 55 -24.77 1.93 13.34
C THR A 55 -25.16 3.21 12.63
N ASP A 56 -26.22 3.88 13.09
CA ASP A 56 -26.68 5.17 12.58
C ASP A 56 -26.86 5.24 11.06
N GLY A 57 -27.32 4.15 10.43
CA GLY A 57 -27.47 4.06 8.99
C GLY A 57 -26.16 3.93 8.21
N LEU A 58 -25.05 3.77 8.90
CA LEU A 58 -23.74 3.50 8.32
C LEU A 58 -23.36 2.05 8.53
N LYS A 59 -22.72 1.47 7.52
CA LYS A 59 -22.12 0.14 7.57
C LYS A 59 -20.63 0.26 7.47
N PHE A 60 -19.91 -0.33 8.40
CA PHE A 60 -18.46 -0.37 8.45
C PHE A 60 -18.00 -1.78 8.08
N LEU A 61 -17.16 -1.88 7.06
CA LEU A 61 -16.54 -3.13 6.65
C LEU A 61 -15.06 -3.08 6.95
N ALA A 62 -14.55 -4.08 7.66
CA ALA A 62 -13.13 -4.20 7.96
C ALA A 62 -12.51 -5.36 7.19
N PHE A 63 -11.43 -5.08 6.48
CA PHE A 63 -10.61 -6.04 5.76
C PHE A 63 -9.24 -6.09 6.42
N VAL A 64 -8.81 -7.26 6.85
CA VAL A 64 -7.56 -7.46 7.58
C VAL A 64 -6.60 -8.29 6.75
N GLU A 65 -5.50 -7.68 6.35
CA GLU A 65 -4.40 -8.35 5.67
C GLU A 65 -3.30 -8.65 6.70
N ASN A 66 -2.95 -9.92 6.84
CA ASN A 66 -1.87 -10.37 7.73
C ASN A 66 -0.80 -11.08 6.93
N HIS A 67 0.45 -10.75 7.21
CA HIS A 67 1.60 -11.42 6.66
C HIS A 67 2.63 -11.68 7.76
N LEU A 68 3.15 -12.89 7.79
CA LEU A 68 4.17 -13.29 8.75
C LEU A 68 5.49 -13.48 8.01
N ASP A 69 6.50 -12.71 8.37
CA ASP A 69 7.85 -12.86 7.86
C ASP A 69 8.75 -13.47 8.93
N MET A 70 9.48 -14.50 8.54
CA MET A 70 10.56 -15.04 9.33
C MET A 70 11.84 -14.30 8.98
N VAL A 71 12.35 -13.49 9.90
CA VAL A 71 13.67 -12.86 9.75
C VAL A 71 14.71 -13.85 10.21
N PRO A 72 15.55 -14.37 9.28
CA PRO A 72 16.64 -15.25 9.68
C PRO A 72 17.61 -14.50 10.60
N PRO A 73 18.25 -15.19 11.56
CA PRO A 73 19.26 -14.59 12.40
C PRO A 73 20.35 -14.01 11.49
N MET A 74 20.74 -12.77 11.72
CA MET A 74 21.88 -12.17 11.04
C MET A 74 23.12 -12.96 11.43
N SER A 75 23.63 -13.77 10.50
CA SER A 75 24.93 -14.35 10.61
C SER A 75 25.96 -13.25 10.46
N PHE A 76 26.48 -12.73 11.56
CA PHE A 76 27.71 -11.98 11.52
C PHE A 76 28.80 -12.96 11.10
N TYR A 77 29.26 -12.87 9.87
CA TYR A 77 30.50 -13.48 9.44
C TYR A 77 31.64 -12.76 10.16
N GLY A 78 31.83 -13.11 11.44
CA GLY A 78 33.07 -12.80 12.15
C GLY A 78 34.17 -13.78 11.74
N PRO A 79 35.45 -13.43 11.92
CA PRO A 79 36.55 -14.35 11.65
C PRO A 79 36.37 -15.63 12.49
N PRO A 80 36.82 -16.82 11.97
CA PRO A 80 36.50 -18.14 12.52
C PRO A 80 37.03 -18.41 13.95
N TYR A 81 37.78 -17.49 14.54
CA TYR A 81 38.32 -17.57 15.89
C TYR A 81 37.36 -17.21 17.02
N TRP A 82 36.26 -16.53 16.64
CA TRP A 82 35.22 -16.18 17.57
C TRP A 82 34.11 -17.22 17.43
N GLY A 83 34.28 -18.35 18.06
CA GLY A 83 33.29 -19.44 18.12
C GLY A 83 31.97 -19.00 18.77
N VAL A 84 31.43 -17.90 18.33
CA VAL A 84 30.16 -17.40 18.77
C VAL A 84 29.12 -17.93 17.81
N ASN A 85 28.63 -19.11 18.08
CA ASN A 85 27.29 -19.50 17.74
C ASN A 85 26.33 -18.64 18.55
N SER A 86 26.42 -17.33 18.40
CA SER A 86 25.37 -16.41 18.84
C SER A 86 24.25 -16.50 17.81
N GLY A 87 23.54 -17.63 17.85
CA GLY A 87 22.28 -17.76 17.20
C GLY A 87 21.34 -16.76 17.84
N PHE A 88 21.19 -15.58 17.21
CA PHE A 88 20.04 -14.76 17.49
C PHE A 88 18.82 -15.60 17.15
N PRO A 89 17.83 -15.70 18.05
CA PRO A 89 16.64 -16.50 17.76
C PRO A 89 15.95 -15.93 16.51
N MET A 90 15.43 -16.84 15.68
CA MET A 90 14.57 -16.51 14.57
C MET A 90 13.48 -15.57 15.05
N GLN A 91 13.39 -14.38 14.46
CA GLN A 91 12.36 -13.41 14.81
C GLN A 91 11.21 -13.55 13.82
N ILE A 92 10.00 -13.68 14.35
CA ILE A 92 8.77 -13.64 13.57
C ILE A 92 8.26 -12.20 13.62
N VAL A 93 8.21 -11.55 12.47
CA VAL A 93 7.62 -10.22 12.32
C VAL A 93 6.23 -10.37 11.73
N GLN A 94 5.25 -9.84 12.42
CA GLN A 94 3.88 -9.79 11.94
C GLN A 94 3.62 -8.45 11.28
N TRP A 95 3.28 -8.50 10.00
CA TRP A 95 2.84 -7.37 9.21
C TRP A 95 1.32 -7.39 9.13
N GLN A 96 0.69 -6.27 9.41
CA GLN A 96 -0.76 -6.16 9.40
C GLN A 96 -1.20 -4.84 8.80
N CYS A 97 -2.21 -4.91 7.92
CA CYS A 97 -2.96 -3.75 7.46
C CYS A 97 -4.45 -4.01 7.61
N GLU A 98 -5.12 -3.14 8.36
CA GLU A 98 -6.58 -3.13 8.49
C GLU A 98 -7.14 -1.97 7.69
N THR A 99 -7.99 -2.28 6.72
CA THR A 99 -8.73 -1.30 5.92
C THR A 99 -10.16 -1.28 6.40
N THR A 100 -10.65 -0.12 6.81
CA THR A 100 -12.06 0.09 7.18
C THR A 100 -12.73 0.94 6.12
N VAL A 101 -13.86 0.46 5.60
CA VAL A 101 -14.65 1.15 4.58
C VAL A 101 -16.01 1.50 5.17
N VAL A 102 -16.46 2.72 4.94
CA VAL A 102 -17.75 3.24 5.39
C VAL A 102 -18.72 3.25 4.22
N ILE A 103 -19.88 2.63 4.42
CA ILE A 103 -20.93 2.49 3.40
C ILE A 103 -22.22 3.10 3.92
N ARG A 104 -22.92 3.83 3.06
CA ARG A 104 -24.28 4.33 3.29
C ARG A 104 -25.15 4.02 2.08
N ASN A 105 -26.34 3.46 2.32
CA ASN A 105 -27.28 3.09 1.25
C ASN A 105 -26.63 2.22 0.15
N GLY A 106 -25.73 1.31 0.52
CA GLY A 106 -25.05 0.43 -0.41
C GLY A 106 -23.93 1.08 -1.24
N ILE A 107 -23.58 2.34 -0.97
CA ILE A 107 -22.54 3.09 -1.68
C ILE A 107 -21.39 3.38 -0.75
N VAL A 108 -20.16 3.19 -1.25
CA VAL A 108 -18.94 3.48 -0.52
C VAL A 108 -18.77 5.00 -0.36
N LEU A 109 -18.71 5.46 0.91
CA LEU A 109 -18.52 6.88 1.22
C LEU A 109 -17.07 7.25 1.42
N ASN A 110 -16.36 6.46 2.22
CA ASN A 110 -15.02 6.77 2.67
C ASN A 110 -14.29 5.50 3.10
N PHE A 111 -13.00 5.61 3.27
CA PHE A 111 -12.15 4.53 3.77
C PHE A 111 -11.04 5.09 4.66
N SER A 112 -10.50 4.24 5.51
CA SER A 112 -9.29 4.48 6.27
C SER A 112 -8.50 3.18 6.39
N PHE A 113 -7.23 3.28 6.65
CA PHE A 113 -6.39 2.10 6.88
C PHE A 113 -5.35 2.38 7.95
N ARG A 114 -4.99 1.33 8.70
CA ARG A 114 -4.01 1.39 9.77
C ARG A 114 -3.24 0.10 9.89
N GLY A 115 -2.00 0.18 10.33
CA GLY A 115 -1.12 -0.95 10.54
C GLY A 115 0.30 -0.65 10.06
N ASN A 116 1.18 -1.60 10.30
CA ASN A 116 2.60 -1.51 9.92
C ASN A 116 2.88 -2.00 8.48
N ALA A 117 1.87 -2.56 7.80
CA ALA A 117 1.97 -3.07 6.43
C ALA A 117 1.08 -2.30 5.45
N CYS A 118 0.52 -1.18 5.87
CA CYS A 118 -0.19 -0.32 4.96
C CYS A 118 0.83 0.59 4.25
#